data_0ddee5a6e0e170246cff4b76172d9335
#
_entry.id   0ddee5a6e0e170246cff4b76172d9335
#
_cell.length_a   1.000
_cell.length_b   1.000
_cell.length_c   1.000
_cell.angle_alpha   90.00
_cell.angle_beta   90.00
_cell.angle_gamma   90.00
#
_symmetry.space_group_name_H-M   'P 1'
#
loop_
_entity.id
_entity.type
_entity.pdbx_description
1 polymer ?
#
loop_
_entity_poly.entity_id
_entity_poly.type
_entity_poly.pdbx_seq_one_letter_code
_entity_poly.pdbx_strand_id
1 'polypeptide(L)'
;MLLGSLTLPAQEYKELWLVGTAVPGGAQQLQKVSDGDYKYAGTLQVGELRVATTRKAGKLTQYLAPMLPDANVVNRGLAWKLTADASSPAWQVVVADDHYRLHVYPSQQQLCGEIVQPWGELFVGGGATASGWKEGKMQLMKRDIDNPYLWTWEGELKRHEGIEEPASFKFQGQDRWYPKALHPYAQDTDILKDTRLRTGGPDTKWTLSADGIYRITIDQFNETVKAVLVK
;
A
#
# COMPACT_ATOMS: atom_id res chain seq x y z
N MET A 1 -9.35 -19.86 -35.72
CA MET A 1 -10.19 -18.76 -35.22
C MET A 1 -9.57 -18.30 -33.90
N LEU A 2 -8.78 -17.22 -33.91
CA LEU A 2 -8.17 -16.66 -32.72
C LEU A 2 -9.22 -15.75 -32.07
N LEU A 3 -9.73 -16.18 -30.93
CA LEU A 3 -10.53 -15.32 -30.05
C LEU A 3 -9.59 -14.30 -29.38
N GLY A 4 -9.52 -13.11 -29.95
CA GLY A 4 -8.85 -11.99 -29.33
C GLY A 4 -9.56 -11.63 -28.03
N SER A 5 -8.88 -11.78 -26.93
CA SER A 5 -9.31 -11.26 -25.62
C SER A 5 -9.37 -9.74 -25.72
N LEU A 6 -10.57 -9.20 -25.83
CA LEU A 6 -10.81 -7.75 -25.68
C LEU A 6 -10.59 -7.42 -24.18
N THR A 7 -9.40 -7.01 -23.84
CA THR A 7 -9.15 -6.34 -22.58
C THR A 7 -9.85 -4.98 -22.64
N LEU A 8 -10.97 -4.84 -21.94
CA LEU A 8 -11.57 -3.54 -21.70
C LEU A 8 -10.52 -2.65 -21.01
N PRO A 9 -10.36 -1.39 -21.43
CA PRO A 9 -9.45 -0.48 -20.76
C PRO A 9 -9.87 -0.40 -19.29
N ALA A 10 -8.88 -0.48 -18.39
CA ALA A 10 -9.12 -0.37 -16.95
C ALA A 10 -9.89 0.94 -16.69
N GLN A 11 -11.07 0.83 -16.08
CA GLN A 11 -11.87 2.00 -15.75
C GLN A 11 -11.13 2.81 -14.69
N GLU A 12 -10.61 3.95 -15.06
CA GLU A 12 -9.94 4.86 -14.16
C GLU A 12 -10.96 5.83 -13.55
N TYR A 13 -10.96 5.95 -12.23
CA TYR A 13 -11.81 6.89 -11.53
C TYR A 13 -11.04 8.15 -11.19
N LYS A 14 -11.68 9.30 -11.34
CA LYS A 14 -11.10 10.58 -10.91
C LYS A 14 -10.98 10.67 -9.40
N GLU A 15 -11.95 10.12 -8.69
CA GLU A 15 -12.02 10.07 -7.22
C GLU A 15 -12.82 8.85 -6.78
N LEU A 16 -12.48 8.30 -5.63
CA LEU A 16 -13.28 7.30 -4.93
C LEU A 16 -13.47 7.74 -3.47
N TRP A 17 -14.64 7.43 -2.92
CA TRP A 17 -15.04 7.84 -1.58
C TRP A 17 -15.55 6.64 -0.80
N LEU A 18 -15.04 6.43 0.41
CA LEU A 18 -15.72 5.58 1.39
C LEU A 18 -16.93 6.33 1.92
N VAL A 19 -18.08 5.65 1.96
CA VAL A 19 -19.34 6.19 2.48
C VAL A 19 -20.08 5.12 3.28
N GLY A 20 -20.90 5.55 4.21
CA GLY A 20 -21.72 4.63 5.03
C GLY A 20 -21.56 4.85 6.52
N THR A 21 -22.27 4.05 7.31
CA THR A 21 -22.32 4.18 8.77
C THR A 21 -20.98 3.81 9.44
N ALA A 22 -20.17 2.99 8.78
CA ALA A 22 -18.85 2.61 9.27
C ALA A 22 -17.80 3.72 9.13
N VAL A 23 -18.07 4.77 8.32
CA VAL A 23 -17.09 5.80 7.99
C VAL A 23 -17.26 7.01 8.92
N PRO A 24 -16.26 7.39 9.72
CA PRO A 24 -16.31 8.58 10.56
C PRO A 24 -16.63 9.83 9.72
N GLY A 25 -17.63 10.61 10.16
CA GLY A 25 -18.14 11.75 9.39
C GLY A 25 -18.94 11.39 8.14
N GLY A 26 -19.25 10.10 7.93
CA GLY A 26 -20.11 9.58 6.87
C GLY A 26 -19.47 9.51 5.48
N ALA A 27 -18.33 10.17 5.25
CA ALA A 27 -17.62 10.09 3.98
C ALA A 27 -16.13 10.45 4.12
N GLN A 28 -15.25 9.64 3.50
CA GLN A 28 -13.81 9.86 3.44
C GLN A 28 -13.30 9.60 2.03
N GLN A 29 -12.47 10.49 1.49
CA GLN A 29 -11.88 10.29 0.17
C GLN A 29 -10.71 9.30 0.23
N LEU A 30 -10.67 8.36 -0.73
CA LEU A 30 -9.49 7.52 -0.91
C LEU A 30 -8.38 8.31 -1.60
N GLN A 31 -7.16 8.08 -1.16
CA GLN A 31 -5.98 8.60 -1.82
C GLN A 31 -5.66 7.75 -3.07
N LYS A 32 -5.57 8.36 -4.25
CA LYS A 32 -4.99 7.70 -5.41
C LYS A 32 -3.48 7.59 -5.21
N VAL A 33 -2.96 6.39 -4.96
CA VAL A 33 -1.53 6.16 -4.69
C VAL A 33 -0.74 5.76 -5.93
N SER A 34 -1.41 5.17 -6.91
CA SER A 34 -0.86 4.92 -8.25
C SER A 34 -2.00 4.78 -9.26
N ASP A 35 -1.67 4.63 -10.53
CA ASP A 35 -2.69 4.27 -11.52
C ASP A 35 -3.27 2.90 -11.16
N GLY A 36 -4.58 2.87 -10.96
CA GLY A 36 -5.31 1.67 -10.61
C GLY A 36 -5.22 1.23 -9.14
N ASP A 37 -4.70 2.06 -8.22
CA ASP A 37 -4.70 1.80 -6.78
C ASP A 37 -5.17 3.02 -5.99
N TYR A 38 -6.26 2.84 -5.23
CA TYR A 38 -6.84 3.84 -4.34
C TYR A 38 -6.83 3.30 -2.92
N LYS A 39 -6.23 4.05 -2.00
CA LYS A 39 -5.99 3.64 -0.62
C LYS A 39 -6.77 4.50 0.38
N TYR A 40 -7.23 3.86 1.42
CA TYR A 40 -7.65 4.47 2.68
C TYR A 40 -6.81 3.87 3.81
N ALA A 41 -6.36 4.71 4.72
CA ALA A 41 -5.77 4.29 5.99
C ALA A 41 -6.36 5.16 7.11
N GLY A 42 -6.96 4.53 8.13
CA GLY A 42 -7.61 5.26 9.22
C GLY A 42 -8.66 4.45 9.97
N THR A 43 -9.44 5.17 10.78
CA THR A 43 -10.48 4.62 11.65
C THR A 43 -11.70 4.18 10.86
N LEU A 44 -12.19 2.98 11.14
CA LEU A 44 -13.55 2.56 10.77
C LEU A 44 -14.30 2.08 12.01
N GLN A 45 -15.62 2.32 12.03
CA GLN A 45 -16.54 1.89 13.07
C GLN A 45 -17.36 0.69 12.59
N VAL A 46 -17.97 -0.04 13.49
CA VAL A 46 -18.91 -1.11 13.14
C VAL A 46 -20.07 -0.54 12.31
N GLY A 47 -20.35 -1.16 11.18
CA GLY A 47 -21.43 -0.72 10.29
C GLY A 47 -21.20 -1.05 8.82
N GLU A 48 -22.00 -0.44 7.97
CA GLU A 48 -21.94 -0.59 6.52
C GLU A 48 -20.94 0.37 5.89
N LEU A 49 -20.24 -0.12 4.89
CA LEU A 49 -19.30 0.63 4.07
C LEU A 49 -19.59 0.40 2.59
N ARG A 50 -19.59 1.46 1.81
CA ARG A 50 -19.62 1.43 0.34
C ARG A 50 -18.51 2.29 -0.23
N VAL A 51 -18.12 2.02 -1.46
CA VAL A 51 -17.22 2.88 -2.22
C VAL A 51 -18.02 3.59 -3.29
N ALA A 52 -18.06 4.93 -3.24
CA ALA A 52 -18.75 5.76 -4.21
C ALA A 52 -17.76 6.37 -5.21
N THR A 53 -18.16 6.49 -6.47
CA THR A 53 -17.33 7.06 -7.54
C THR A 53 -17.37 8.59 -7.59
N THR A 54 -18.24 9.22 -6.83
CA THR A 54 -18.33 10.68 -6.68
C THR A 54 -19.06 11.04 -5.39
N ARG A 55 -18.71 12.18 -4.80
CA ARG A 55 -19.43 12.75 -3.65
C ARG A 55 -20.48 13.81 -4.07
N LYS A 56 -20.55 14.23 -5.31
CA LYS A 56 -21.38 15.36 -5.73
C LYS A 56 -22.88 15.04 -5.58
N ALA A 57 -23.54 15.76 -4.67
CA ALA A 57 -25.00 15.76 -4.55
C ALA A 57 -25.67 16.08 -5.90
N GLY A 58 -26.75 15.37 -6.23
CA GLY A 58 -27.54 15.60 -7.44
C GLY A 58 -27.04 14.94 -8.71
N LYS A 59 -25.89 14.22 -8.70
CA LYS A 59 -25.47 13.33 -9.78
C LYS A 59 -25.75 11.89 -9.43
N LEU A 60 -26.07 11.06 -10.43
CA LEU A 60 -26.16 9.60 -10.27
C LEU A 60 -24.82 9.11 -9.73
N THR A 61 -24.76 8.88 -8.41
CA THR A 61 -23.62 8.29 -7.76
C THR A 61 -23.61 6.81 -8.11
N GLN A 62 -22.51 6.33 -8.63
CA GLN A 62 -22.29 4.89 -8.79
C GLN A 62 -21.51 4.37 -7.59
N TYR A 63 -21.80 3.15 -7.21
CA TYR A 63 -21.14 2.46 -6.10
C TYR A 63 -20.43 1.22 -6.60
N LEU A 64 -19.27 0.94 -6.00
CA LEU A 64 -18.65 -0.37 -6.09
C LEU A 64 -19.29 -1.20 -4.98
N ALA A 65 -20.11 -2.16 -5.35
CA ALA A 65 -20.84 -3.02 -4.42
C ALA A 65 -20.20 -4.42 -4.37
N PRO A 66 -20.06 -5.04 -3.19
CA PRO A 66 -19.55 -6.40 -3.11
C PRO A 66 -20.44 -7.36 -3.90
N MET A 67 -19.84 -8.32 -4.59
CA MET A 67 -20.59 -9.38 -5.26
C MET A 67 -21.16 -10.38 -4.25
N LEU A 68 -20.53 -10.52 -3.10
CA LEU A 68 -21.00 -11.34 -1.99
C LEU A 68 -21.71 -10.42 -0.97
N PRO A 69 -23.01 -10.64 -0.68
CA PRO A 69 -23.72 -9.90 0.37
C PRO A 69 -23.03 -10.05 1.73
N ASP A 70 -23.10 -8.99 2.54
CA ASP A 70 -22.52 -8.95 3.90
C ASP A 70 -21.02 -9.28 4.00
N ALA A 71 -20.30 -9.11 2.90
CA ALA A 71 -18.87 -9.37 2.85
C ALA A 71 -18.12 -8.50 3.86
N ASN A 72 -17.30 -9.12 4.72
CA ASN A 72 -16.43 -8.39 5.62
C ASN A 72 -15.42 -7.58 4.82
N VAL A 73 -15.22 -6.31 5.20
CA VAL A 73 -14.23 -5.43 4.58
C VAL A 73 -12.80 -5.95 4.77
N VAL A 74 -12.52 -6.70 5.85
CA VAL A 74 -11.24 -7.38 6.07
C VAL A 74 -11.19 -8.64 5.21
N ASN A 75 -10.44 -8.57 4.10
CA ASN A 75 -10.34 -9.64 3.12
C ASN A 75 -9.07 -9.49 2.25
N ARG A 76 -8.74 -10.51 1.48
CA ARG A 76 -7.56 -10.55 0.59
C ARG A 76 -7.88 -10.26 -0.90
N GLY A 77 -9.01 -9.63 -1.16
CA GLY A 77 -9.43 -9.28 -2.52
C GLY A 77 -10.80 -9.84 -2.86
N LEU A 78 -11.86 -9.15 -2.40
CA LEU A 78 -13.23 -9.47 -2.78
C LEU A 78 -13.63 -8.71 -4.03
N ALA A 79 -14.26 -9.44 -4.95
CA ALA A 79 -14.80 -8.90 -6.17
C ALA A 79 -15.98 -7.96 -5.90
N TRP A 80 -16.08 -6.90 -6.71
CA TRP A 80 -17.18 -5.96 -6.70
C TRP A 80 -17.75 -5.74 -8.11
N LYS A 81 -18.94 -5.20 -8.17
CA LYS A 81 -19.58 -4.72 -9.39
C LYS A 81 -19.94 -3.25 -9.26
N LEU A 82 -19.93 -2.54 -10.38
CA LEU A 82 -20.42 -1.18 -10.45
C LEU A 82 -21.95 -1.16 -10.50
N THR A 83 -22.59 -0.32 -9.69
CA THR A 83 -24.05 -0.17 -9.66
C THR A 83 -24.45 1.27 -9.35
N ALA A 84 -25.59 1.70 -9.88
CA ALA A 84 -26.23 2.97 -9.48
C ALA A 84 -27.27 2.77 -8.35
N ASP A 85 -27.53 1.53 -7.94
CA ASP A 85 -28.50 1.19 -6.91
C ASP A 85 -27.92 1.40 -5.52
N ALA A 86 -28.42 2.41 -4.79
CA ALA A 86 -28.02 2.70 -3.42
C ALA A 86 -28.47 1.63 -2.41
N SER A 87 -29.42 0.76 -2.78
CA SER A 87 -29.85 -0.39 -1.96
C SER A 87 -29.02 -1.64 -2.19
N SER A 88 -28.03 -1.59 -3.09
CA SER A 88 -27.12 -2.70 -3.34
C SER A 88 -26.38 -3.12 -2.08
N PRO A 89 -25.87 -4.36 -1.99
CA PRO A 89 -25.07 -4.84 -0.86
C PRO A 89 -23.93 -3.89 -0.49
N ALA A 90 -23.64 -3.79 0.81
CA ALA A 90 -22.49 -3.08 1.34
C ALA A 90 -21.46 -4.07 1.90
N TRP A 91 -20.21 -3.63 2.02
CA TRP A 91 -19.27 -4.33 2.89
C TRP A 91 -19.61 -4.07 4.35
N GLN A 92 -19.27 -5.01 5.20
CA GLN A 92 -19.48 -4.92 6.64
C GLN A 92 -18.16 -4.67 7.36
N VAL A 93 -18.12 -3.67 8.21
CA VAL A 93 -17.08 -3.48 9.21
C VAL A 93 -17.58 -4.11 10.50
N VAL A 94 -16.99 -5.21 10.92
CA VAL A 94 -17.48 -6.01 12.07
C VAL A 94 -16.76 -5.69 13.37
N VAL A 95 -15.64 -4.98 13.32
CA VAL A 95 -14.86 -4.52 14.48
C VAL A 95 -14.48 -3.07 14.25
N ALA A 96 -14.65 -2.22 15.27
CA ALA A 96 -14.14 -0.85 15.23
C ALA A 96 -12.62 -0.86 15.49
N ASP A 97 -11.83 -0.17 14.66
CA ASP A 97 -10.39 -0.05 14.82
C ASP A 97 -9.87 1.21 14.13
N ASP A 98 -8.78 1.75 14.62
CA ASP A 98 -8.14 2.96 14.09
C ASP A 98 -7.10 2.66 12.99
N HIS A 99 -6.83 1.39 12.72
CA HIS A 99 -5.75 0.96 11.83
C HIS A 99 -6.25 0.16 10.62
N TYR A 100 -7.43 0.50 10.11
CA TYR A 100 -7.90 -0.05 8.85
C TYR A 100 -7.06 0.46 7.69
N ARG A 101 -6.68 -0.45 6.79
CA ARG A 101 -6.12 -0.11 5.49
C ARG A 101 -6.91 -0.83 4.41
N LEU A 102 -7.40 -0.06 3.45
CA LEU A 102 -8.18 -0.58 2.32
C LEU A 102 -7.49 -0.18 1.03
N HIS A 103 -7.42 -1.10 0.09
CA HIS A 103 -7.02 -0.84 -1.29
C HIS A 103 -8.15 -1.20 -2.24
N VAL A 104 -8.47 -0.32 -3.16
CA VAL A 104 -9.40 -0.56 -4.25
C VAL A 104 -8.62 -0.59 -5.55
N TYR A 105 -8.71 -1.72 -6.25
CA TYR A 105 -8.04 -1.99 -7.52
C TYR A 105 -9.07 -2.06 -8.66
N PRO A 106 -9.37 -0.93 -9.36
CA PRO A 106 -10.40 -0.89 -10.39
C PRO A 106 -10.18 -1.86 -11.55
N SER A 107 -8.95 -2.00 -12.02
CA SER A 107 -8.62 -2.92 -13.12
C SER A 107 -8.86 -4.40 -12.80
N GLN A 108 -8.74 -4.75 -11.51
CA GLN A 108 -8.96 -6.11 -11.02
C GLN A 108 -10.38 -6.31 -10.48
N GLN A 109 -11.16 -5.24 -10.36
CA GLN A 109 -12.46 -5.20 -9.68
C GLN A 109 -12.40 -5.79 -8.27
N GLN A 110 -11.36 -5.46 -7.52
CA GLN A 110 -11.11 -5.98 -6.18
C GLN A 110 -11.00 -4.88 -5.13
N LEU A 111 -11.50 -5.18 -3.94
CA LEU A 111 -11.23 -4.46 -2.70
C LEU A 111 -10.51 -5.40 -1.75
N CYS A 112 -9.35 -4.98 -1.27
CA CYS A 112 -8.59 -5.63 -0.21
C CYS A 112 -8.66 -4.78 1.05
N GLY A 113 -8.90 -5.39 2.19
CA GLY A 113 -8.94 -4.68 3.46
C GLY A 113 -8.30 -5.48 4.58
N GLU A 114 -7.66 -4.77 5.47
CA GLU A 114 -7.02 -5.35 6.65
C GLU A 114 -7.09 -4.39 7.85
N ILE A 115 -6.96 -4.94 9.06
CA ILE A 115 -6.56 -4.19 10.25
C ILE A 115 -5.05 -4.40 10.37
N VAL A 116 -4.30 -3.32 10.14
CA VAL A 116 -2.83 -3.39 10.07
C VAL A 116 -2.27 -3.66 11.46
N GLN A 117 -1.44 -4.68 11.57
CA GLN A 117 -0.67 -4.95 12.77
C GLN A 117 0.78 -4.48 12.58
N PRO A 118 1.38 -3.80 13.56
CA PRO A 118 2.77 -3.39 13.46
C PRO A 118 3.68 -4.63 13.39
N TRP A 119 4.68 -4.57 12.55
CA TRP A 119 5.66 -5.64 12.48
C TRP A 119 6.57 -5.62 13.72
N GLY A 120 7.09 -6.79 14.09
CA GLY A 120 8.04 -6.91 15.20
C GLY A 120 9.40 -6.31 14.87
N GLU A 121 9.81 -6.42 13.59
CA GLU A 121 11.12 -6.02 13.08
C GLU A 121 10.98 -5.46 11.66
N LEU A 122 11.92 -4.61 11.27
CA LEU A 122 12.05 -4.13 9.89
C LEU A 122 13.54 -3.95 9.58
N PHE A 123 13.98 -4.48 8.45
CA PHE A 123 15.37 -4.49 8.02
C PHE A 123 15.56 -3.81 6.68
N VAL A 124 16.72 -3.24 6.48
CA VAL A 124 17.21 -2.76 5.18
C VAL A 124 18.19 -3.77 4.63
N GLY A 125 17.99 -4.25 3.42
CA GLY A 125 18.90 -5.19 2.75
C GLY A 125 18.91 -5.01 1.24
N GLY A 126 20.04 -5.28 0.64
CA GLY A 126 20.20 -5.18 -0.80
C GLY A 126 21.57 -4.80 -1.26
N GLY A 127 21.80 -4.80 -2.57
CA GLY A 127 23.09 -4.49 -3.19
C GLY A 127 23.65 -3.10 -2.86
N ALA A 128 22.80 -2.17 -2.38
CA ALA A 128 23.24 -0.86 -1.92
C ALA A 128 23.77 -0.86 -0.48
N THR A 129 23.55 -1.92 0.30
CA THR A 129 24.02 -2.03 1.70
C THR A 129 25.33 -2.80 1.79
N ALA A 130 26.08 -2.58 2.88
CA ALA A 130 27.34 -3.30 3.11
C ALA A 130 27.16 -4.83 3.19
N SER A 131 25.98 -5.32 3.57
CA SER A 131 25.68 -6.76 3.64
C SER A 131 25.27 -7.36 2.30
N GLY A 132 24.98 -6.52 1.28
CA GLY A 132 24.42 -6.99 0.02
C GLY A 132 23.09 -7.72 0.22
N TRP A 133 22.86 -8.72 -0.62
CA TRP A 133 21.65 -9.55 -0.61
C TRP A 133 21.75 -10.79 0.31
N LYS A 134 22.45 -10.69 1.46
CA LYS A 134 22.70 -11.82 2.36
C LYS A 134 21.66 -11.87 3.48
N GLU A 135 20.87 -12.95 3.53
CA GLU A 135 20.00 -13.25 4.69
C GLU A 135 20.81 -13.40 5.98
N GLY A 136 20.23 -13.02 7.10
CA GLY A 136 20.90 -13.02 8.41
C GLY A 136 21.96 -11.92 8.55
N LYS A 137 22.02 -10.97 7.62
CA LYS A 137 22.99 -9.86 7.60
C LYS A 137 22.35 -8.50 7.28
N MET A 138 21.04 -8.45 7.13
CA MET A 138 20.35 -7.20 6.87
C MET A 138 20.46 -6.26 8.07
N GLN A 139 20.33 -4.96 7.83
CA GLN A 139 20.46 -3.95 8.87
C GLN A 139 19.13 -3.65 9.51
N LEU A 140 19.02 -3.84 10.83
CA LEU A 140 17.81 -3.61 11.60
C LEU A 140 17.50 -2.11 11.67
N MET A 141 16.26 -1.74 11.36
CA MET A 141 15.73 -0.41 11.58
C MET A 141 15.29 -0.23 13.04
N LYS A 142 15.35 0.99 13.53
CA LYS A 142 14.87 1.35 14.86
C LYS A 142 13.37 1.65 14.79
N ARG A 143 12.57 0.93 15.59
CA ARG A 143 11.15 1.22 15.77
C ARG A 143 10.98 2.41 16.71
N ASP A 144 10.03 3.29 16.39
CA ASP A 144 9.62 4.37 17.27
C ASP A 144 8.93 3.81 18.54
N ILE A 145 9.14 4.44 19.69
CA ILE A 145 8.61 3.95 20.97
C ILE A 145 7.13 4.31 21.16
N ASP A 146 6.71 5.44 20.61
CA ASP A 146 5.36 5.98 20.78
C ASP A 146 4.44 5.54 19.62
N ASN A 147 5.00 5.32 18.45
CA ASN A 147 4.26 4.85 17.28
C ASN A 147 4.88 3.56 16.70
N PRO A 148 4.30 2.38 16.98
CA PRO A 148 4.88 1.11 16.59
C PRO A 148 4.90 0.85 15.07
N TYR A 149 4.26 1.68 14.28
CA TYR A 149 4.26 1.63 12.81
C TYR A 149 5.39 2.46 12.18
N LEU A 150 6.05 3.33 12.97
CA LEU A 150 7.16 4.16 12.48
C LEU A 150 8.51 3.49 12.71
N TRP A 151 9.32 3.52 11.66
CA TRP A 151 10.66 2.95 11.64
C TRP A 151 11.66 3.95 11.10
N THR A 152 12.83 4.03 11.70
CA THR A 152 13.93 4.88 11.25
C THR A 152 15.21 4.08 11.09
N TRP A 153 15.98 4.45 10.10
CA TRP A 153 17.32 3.91 9.88
C TRP A 153 18.23 5.02 9.36
N GLU A 154 19.48 4.98 9.79
CA GLU A 154 20.52 5.85 9.26
C GLU A 154 21.77 5.01 8.98
N GLY A 155 22.30 5.13 7.77
CA GLY A 155 23.45 4.37 7.38
C GLY A 155 23.89 4.67 5.95
N GLU A 156 25.01 4.06 5.57
CA GLU A 156 25.58 4.22 4.25
C GLU A 156 24.83 3.33 3.24
N LEU A 157 24.43 3.96 2.14
CA LEU A 157 23.97 3.28 0.94
C LEU A 157 24.84 3.72 -0.22
N LYS A 158 25.37 2.75 -0.95
CA LYS A 158 26.24 3.02 -2.10
C LYS A 158 26.27 1.87 -3.09
N ARG A 159 26.80 2.16 -4.26
CA ARG A 159 27.19 1.14 -5.23
C ARG A 159 28.47 0.46 -4.74
N HIS A 160 28.44 -0.85 -4.66
CA HIS A 160 29.63 -1.62 -4.32
C HIS A 160 30.35 -2.06 -5.61
N GLU A 161 31.65 -1.89 -5.67
CA GLU A 161 32.47 -2.34 -6.80
C GLU A 161 32.38 -3.86 -6.98
N GLY A 162 32.26 -4.33 -8.22
CA GLY A 162 32.20 -5.74 -8.56
C GLY A 162 30.81 -6.39 -8.47
N ILE A 163 29.77 -5.62 -8.20
CA ILE A 163 28.38 -6.07 -8.30
C ILE A 163 27.81 -5.54 -9.62
N GLU A 164 27.47 -6.43 -10.55
CA GLU A 164 26.88 -6.06 -11.84
C GLU A 164 25.44 -5.50 -11.70
N GLU A 165 24.79 -5.70 -10.54
CA GLU A 165 23.45 -5.22 -10.27
C GLU A 165 23.45 -3.73 -9.90
N PRO A 166 22.40 -2.98 -10.28
CA PRO A 166 22.22 -1.61 -9.83
C PRO A 166 22.21 -1.55 -8.29
N ALA A 167 22.65 -0.42 -7.72
CA ALA A 167 22.65 -0.20 -6.27
C ALA A 167 21.20 -0.17 -5.76
N SER A 168 20.60 -1.34 -5.65
CA SER A 168 19.20 -1.55 -5.28
C SER A 168 19.07 -2.17 -3.89
N PHE A 169 17.95 -1.89 -3.24
CA PHE A 169 17.64 -2.39 -1.90
C PHE A 169 16.14 -2.44 -1.67
N LYS A 170 15.73 -3.06 -0.59
CA LYS A 170 14.35 -3.11 -0.13
C LYS A 170 14.26 -3.27 1.38
N PHE A 171 13.04 -3.23 1.91
CA PHE A 171 12.79 -3.39 3.34
C PHE A 171 12.07 -4.71 3.59
N GLN A 172 12.47 -5.42 4.65
CA GLN A 172 11.98 -6.74 5.00
C GLN A 172 11.49 -6.75 6.45
N GLY A 173 10.34 -7.35 6.69
CA GLY A 173 9.79 -7.54 8.05
C GLY A 173 10.42 -8.68 8.83
N GLN A 174 11.54 -9.23 8.36
CA GLN A 174 12.36 -10.27 8.98
C GLN A 174 13.74 -10.28 8.32
N ASP A 175 14.76 -10.81 8.99
CA ASP A 175 16.12 -10.93 8.43
C ASP A 175 16.24 -12.10 7.42
N ARG A 176 15.30 -12.14 6.47
CA ARG A 176 15.22 -13.08 5.33
C ARG A 176 14.25 -12.55 4.28
N TRP A 177 14.18 -13.17 3.07
CA TRP A 177 13.43 -12.62 1.95
C TRP A 177 11.91 -12.80 2.02
N TYR A 178 11.39 -13.73 2.81
CA TYR A 178 9.96 -14.01 2.89
C TYR A 178 9.49 -14.16 4.34
N PRO A 179 8.19 -13.91 4.63
CA PRO A 179 7.13 -13.50 3.71
C PRO A 179 6.85 -11.98 3.65
N LYS A 180 7.40 -11.17 4.56
CA LYS A 180 7.02 -9.75 4.71
C LYS A 180 8.04 -8.84 4.04
N ALA A 181 7.61 -8.04 3.07
CA ALA A 181 8.44 -7.08 2.39
C ALA A 181 7.67 -5.80 2.03
N LEU A 182 8.38 -4.69 1.99
CA LEU A 182 7.90 -3.42 1.46
C LEU A 182 8.60 -3.12 0.15
N HIS A 183 7.84 -2.65 -0.82
CA HIS A 183 8.29 -2.41 -2.18
C HIS A 183 7.88 -1.02 -2.68
N PRO A 184 8.64 -0.38 -3.58
CA PRO A 184 8.15 0.76 -4.34
C PRO A 184 7.09 0.32 -5.35
N TYR A 185 6.28 1.27 -5.84
CA TYR A 185 5.28 0.98 -6.86
C TYR A 185 5.86 0.65 -8.23
N ALA A 186 7.04 1.17 -8.55
CA ALA A 186 7.75 0.87 -9.79
C ALA A 186 9.16 0.30 -9.52
N GLN A 187 9.65 -0.51 -10.45
CA GLN A 187 11.01 -1.03 -10.40
C GLN A 187 12.02 0.12 -10.52
N ASP A 188 13.14 0.02 -9.80
CA ASP A 188 14.26 0.95 -9.82
C ASP A 188 13.87 2.41 -9.46
N THR A 189 12.91 2.54 -8.56
CA THR A 189 12.47 3.83 -8.03
C THR A 189 13.56 4.46 -7.16
N ASP A 190 13.95 5.68 -7.47
CA ASP A 190 14.88 6.46 -6.64
C ASP A 190 14.22 6.80 -5.29
N ILE A 191 14.82 6.35 -4.19
CA ILE A 191 14.30 6.52 -2.84
C ILE A 191 14.14 8.00 -2.42
N LEU A 192 14.85 8.92 -3.03
CA LEU A 192 14.74 10.36 -2.76
C LEU A 192 13.57 11.01 -3.51
N LYS A 193 12.99 10.34 -4.51
CA LYS A 193 11.98 10.92 -5.41
C LYS A 193 10.56 10.42 -5.16
N ASP A 194 10.39 9.23 -4.64
CA ASP A 194 9.07 8.66 -4.41
C ASP A 194 8.88 8.29 -2.94
N THR A 195 7.83 8.82 -2.34
CA THR A 195 7.48 8.62 -0.94
C THR A 195 6.47 7.49 -0.72
N ARG A 196 6.05 6.82 -1.80
CA ARG A 196 5.04 5.75 -1.75
C ARG A 196 5.71 4.39 -1.61
N LEU A 197 5.12 3.54 -0.81
CA LEU A 197 5.47 2.13 -0.75
C LEU A 197 4.20 1.28 -0.68
N ARG A 198 4.34 -0.01 -0.84
CA ARG A 198 3.28 -0.99 -0.68
C ARG A 198 3.79 -2.21 0.07
N THR A 199 2.89 -2.86 0.76
CA THR A 199 3.15 -4.14 1.42
C THR A 199 2.93 -5.28 0.42
N GLY A 200 3.98 -6.08 0.17
CA GLY A 200 3.91 -7.19 -0.79
C GLY A 200 3.78 -6.75 -2.25
N GLY A 201 3.23 -7.62 -3.09
CA GLY A 201 3.11 -7.41 -4.53
C GLY A 201 4.37 -7.81 -5.31
N PRO A 202 4.58 -7.26 -6.54
CA PRO A 202 5.79 -7.53 -7.33
C PRO A 202 7.07 -7.15 -6.58
N ASP A 203 8.13 -7.93 -6.76
CA ASP A 203 9.43 -7.74 -6.10
C ASP A 203 10.22 -6.58 -6.73
N THR A 204 9.66 -5.39 -6.65
CA THR A 204 10.29 -4.14 -7.06
C THR A 204 11.27 -3.64 -5.99
N LYS A 205 12.27 -2.87 -6.41
CA LYS A 205 13.36 -2.41 -5.55
C LYS A 205 13.55 -0.91 -5.66
N TRP A 206 14.03 -0.28 -4.59
CA TRP A 206 14.53 1.08 -4.63
C TRP A 206 15.96 1.11 -5.16
N THR A 207 16.33 2.23 -5.77
CA THR A 207 17.67 2.56 -6.21
C THR A 207 18.14 3.88 -5.62
N LEU A 208 19.40 4.21 -5.90
CA LEU A 208 20.05 5.42 -5.44
C LEU A 208 20.45 6.29 -6.63
N SER A 209 20.23 7.61 -6.51
CA SER A 209 20.82 8.61 -7.41
C SER A 209 22.23 9.05 -6.99
N ALA A 210 22.58 8.88 -5.72
CA ALA A 210 23.90 9.21 -5.17
C ALA A 210 24.30 8.25 -4.05
N ASP A 211 25.59 8.04 -3.89
CA ASP A 211 26.16 7.33 -2.74
C ASP A 211 26.23 8.26 -1.53
N GLY A 212 26.06 7.74 -0.32
CA GLY A 212 26.19 8.54 0.90
C GLY A 212 25.47 8.00 2.12
N ILE A 213 25.42 8.82 3.15
CA ILE A 213 24.67 8.51 4.38
C ILE A 213 23.22 8.93 4.19
N TYR A 214 22.34 7.98 4.30
CA TYR A 214 20.89 8.18 4.18
C TYR A 214 20.22 8.07 5.55
N ARG A 215 19.25 8.95 5.79
CA ARG A 215 18.27 8.77 6.85
C ARG A 215 16.93 8.42 6.20
N ILE A 216 16.39 7.25 6.57
CA ILE A 216 15.14 6.73 6.02
C ILE A 216 14.14 6.57 7.15
N THR A 217 12.92 7.06 6.92
CA THR A 217 11.77 6.88 7.81
C THR A 217 10.67 6.16 7.04
N ILE A 218 10.11 5.10 7.61
CA ILE A 218 9.00 4.33 7.06
C ILE A 218 7.82 4.44 8.01
N ASP A 219 6.65 4.76 7.45
CA ASP A 219 5.37 4.59 8.09
C ASP A 219 4.68 3.36 7.46
N GLN A 220 4.72 2.26 8.20
CA GLN A 220 4.16 0.98 7.76
C GLN A 220 2.64 1.04 7.63
N PHE A 221 1.94 1.78 8.50
CA PHE A 221 0.50 1.91 8.47
C PHE A 221 0.05 2.72 7.25
N ASN A 222 0.64 3.89 7.05
CA ASN A 222 0.32 4.77 5.93
C ASN A 222 0.99 4.37 4.62
N GLU A 223 1.86 3.34 4.63
CA GLU A 223 2.63 2.91 3.45
C GLU A 223 3.35 4.07 2.78
N THR A 224 4.13 4.77 3.58
CA THR A 224 4.96 5.87 3.10
C THR A 224 6.41 5.70 3.52
N VAL A 225 7.31 6.19 2.68
CA VAL A 225 8.74 6.25 2.95
C VAL A 225 9.23 7.67 2.72
N LYS A 226 10.10 8.14 3.60
CA LYS A 226 10.83 9.39 3.44
C LYS A 226 12.31 9.11 3.58
N ALA A 227 13.09 9.51 2.59
CA ALA A 227 14.54 9.43 2.64
C ALA A 227 15.17 10.80 2.45
N VAL A 228 16.29 11.04 3.13
CA VAL A 228 17.13 12.21 2.94
C VAL A 228 18.57 11.76 2.89
N LEU A 229 19.34 12.33 1.98
CA LEU A 229 20.80 12.21 1.94
C LEU A 229 21.35 13.19 2.98
N VAL A 230 22.04 12.67 4.00
CA VAL A 230 22.54 13.47 5.14
C VAL A 230 23.97 13.93 4.87
N LYS A 231 24.77 13.09 4.21
CA LYS A 231 26.18 13.37 3.93
C LYS A 231 26.71 12.53 2.77
#